data_937e80178826265cb71cc076a4f8ec51
#
_entry.id   937e80178826265cb71cc076a4f8ec51
#
_cell.length_a   1.000
_cell.length_b   1.000
_cell.length_c   1.000
_cell.angle_alpha   90.00
_cell.angle_beta   90.00
_cell.angle_gamma   90.00
#
_symmetry.space_group_name_H-M   'P 1'
#
loop_
_entity.id
_entity.type
_entity.pdbx_description
1 polymer ?
#
loop_
_entity_poly.entity_id
_entity_poly.type
_entity_poly.pdbx_seq_one_letter_code
_entity_poly.pdbx_strand_id
1 'polypeptide(L)'
;MQRSAYRFALPALLLALTLYMLSCSSEPSADTTEPKLTASSINPNGDSELALLMRAMYDDAAQMKKAIENGEQPVSQLDHEKMLTASATEPEKAASDTYKVHAQSYLQTLKALEKADVAEAQVLFKDVVNSCMGCHTALCPGPKMKIKHLY
;
A
#
# COMPACT_ATOMS: atom_id res chain seq x y z
N MET A 1 -3.99 72.55 -18.37
CA MET A 1 -4.68 71.75 -19.43
C MET A 1 -4.26 70.30 -19.41
N GLN A 2 -4.59 69.53 -18.36
CA GLN A 2 -4.12 68.13 -18.19
C GLN A 2 -5.15 67.18 -17.55
N ARG A 3 -6.43 67.52 -17.57
CA ARG A 3 -7.50 66.72 -16.93
C ARG A 3 -8.39 65.91 -17.89
N SER A 4 -8.14 65.98 -19.19
CA SER A 4 -9.04 65.38 -20.20
C SER A 4 -8.57 63.98 -20.69
N ALA A 5 -7.31 63.58 -20.50
CA ALA A 5 -6.76 62.34 -21.05
C ALA A 5 -7.13 61.07 -20.22
N TYR A 6 -7.46 61.25 -18.94
CA TYR A 6 -7.77 60.09 -18.05
C TYR A 6 -9.21 59.59 -18.13
N ARG A 7 -10.12 60.33 -18.77
CA ARG A 7 -11.55 59.95 -18.82
C ARG A 7 -11.85 58.82 -19.80
N PHE A 8 -10.97 58.56 -20.75
CA PHE A 8 -11.15 57.49 -21.72
C PHE A 8 -10.25 56.27 -21.48
N ALA A 9 -9.22 56.39 -20.64
CA ALA A 9 -8.31 55.26 -20.35
C ALA A 9 -8.90 54.26 -19.33
N LEU A 10 -9.69 54.74 -18.38
CA LEU A 10 -10.27 53.89 -17.33
C LEU A 10 -11.30 52.84 -17.84
N PRO A 11 -12.26 53.23 -18.74
CA PRO A 11 -13.22 52.26 -19.26
C PRO A 11 -12.61 51.26 -20.22
N ALA A 12 -11.54 51.60 -20.96
CA ALA A 12 -10.83 50.68 -21.86
C ALA A 12 -10.05 49.64 -21.07
N LEU A 13 -9.47 49.99 -19.93
CA LEU A 13 -8.75 49.06 -19.05
C LEU A 13 -9.70 48.09 -18.35
N LEU A 14 -10.87 48.52 -17.93
CA LEU A 14 -11.91 47.68 -17.32
C LEU A 14 -12.50 46.70 -18.34
N LEU A 15 -12.69 47.11 -19.62
CA LEU A 15 -13.19 46.22 -20.65
C LEU A 15 -12.17 45.14 -21.02
N ALA A 16 -10.86 45.42 -21.03
CA ALA A 16 -9.80 44.45 -21.26
C ALA A 16 -9.70 43.43 -20.12
N LEU A 17 -9.93 43.85 -18.88
CA LEU A 17 -9.88 42.97 -17.71
C LEU A 17 -11.05 41.98 -17.67
N THR A 18 -12.23 42.38 -18.15
CA THR A 18 -13.42 41.50 -18.20
C THR A 18 -13.34 40.44 -19.31
N LEU A 19 -12.67 40.73 -20.43
CA LEU A 19 -12.44 39.73 -21.48
C LEU A 19 -11.42 38.64 -21.09
N TYR A 20 -10.51 38.93 -20.14
CA TYR A 20 -9.51 37.96 -19.70
C TYR A 20 -10.08 36.88 -18.79
N MET A 21 -11.25 37.10 -18.16
CA MET A 21 -11.89 36.17 -17.23
C MET A 21 -12.82 35.14 -17.90
N LEU A 22 -13.06 35.22 -19.23
CA LEU A 22 -13.96 34.30 -19.94
C LEU A 22 -13.25 33.13 -20.63
N SER A 23 -11.93 32.96 -20.42
CA SER A 23 -11.16 31.95 -21.16
C SER A 23 -10.68 30.77 -20.33
N CYS A 24 -11.36 30.44 -19.21
CA CYS A 24 -11.05 29.20 -18.46
C CYS A 24 -12.36 28.56 -18.00
N SER A 25 -13.09 27.97 -18.94
CA SER A 25 -14.11 26.94 -18.68
C SER A 25 -13.85 25.76 -19.61
N SER A 26 -12.76 25.05 -19.35
CA SER A 26 -12.67 23.66 -19.78
C SER A 26 -13.19 22.83 -18.61
N GLU A 27 -14.44 22.42 -18.67
CA GLU A 27 -14.94 21.36 -17.81
C GLU A 27 -14.14 20.09 -18.12
N PRO A 28 -13.48 19.48 -17.12
CA PRO A 28 -12.98 18.13 -17.31
C PRO A 28 -14.18 17.22 -17.38
N SER A 29 -14.44 16.63 -18.55
CA SER A 29 -15.27 15.46 -18.70
C SER A 29 -14.79 14.44 -17.67
N ALA A 30 -15.64 14.11 -16.72
CA ALA A 30 -15.44 13.00 -15.80
C ALA A 30 -15.53 11.70 -16.62
N ASP A 31 -14.45 11.36 -17.30
CA ASP A 31 -14.21 9.98 -17.72
C ASP A 31 -13.76 9.24 -16.45
N THR A 32 -14.72 8.58 -15.83
CA THR A 32 -14.51 7.67 -14.69
C THR A 32 -13.89 6.38 -15.22
N THR A 33 -12.72 6.50 -15.80
CA THR A 33 -11.86 5.36 -16.05
C THR A 33 -11.08 5.13 -14.73
N GLU A 34 -11.56 4.17 -13.95
CA GLU A 34 -10.76 3.64 -12.84
C GLU A 34 -9.33 3.38 -13.36
N PRO A 35 -8.29 3.88 -12.67
CA PRO A 35 -6.92 3.62 -13.11
C PRO A 35 -6.70 2.10 -13.05
N LYS A 36 -6.71 1.43 -14.20
CA LYS A 36 -6.25 0.05 -14.33
C LYS A 36 -4.81 0.03 -13.87
N LEU A 37 -4.59 -0.49 -12.66
CA LEU A 37 -3.27 -0.72 -12.09
C LEU A 37 -2.47 -1.63 -13.03
N THR A 38 -1.67 -1.03 -13.89
CA THR A 38 -0.78 -1.76 -14.79
C THR A 38 0.39 -2.29 -13.97
N ALA A 39 0.49 -3.61 -13.86
CA ALA A 39 1.63 -4.25 -13.25
C ALA A 39 2.93 -3.76 -13.91
N SER A 40 3.85 -3.23 -13.11
CA SER A 40 5.16 -2.81 -13.59
C SER A 40 6.07 -4.04 -13.72
N SER A 41 7.07 -3.97 -14.62
CA SER A 41 8.07 -5.05 -14.78
C SER A 41 8.89 -5.27 -13.49
N ILE A 42 8.98 -4.26 -12.62
CA ILE A 42 9.67 -4.32 -11.32
C ILE A 42 8.75 -4.90 -10.24
N ASN A 43 7.45 -4.60 -10.32
CA ASN A 43 6.43 -5.09 -9.38
C ASN A 43 5.32 -5.82 -10.15
N PRO A 44 5.51 -7.08 -10.56
CA PRO A 44 4.54 -7.81 -11.37
C PRO A 44 3.18 -7.99 -10.67
N ASN A 45 3.13 -7.94 -9.35
CA ASN A 45 1.90 -7.98 -8.55
C ASN A 45 1.23 -6.60 -8.40
N GLY A 46 1.73 -5.57 -9.11
CA GLY A 46 1.21 -4.21 -9.05
C GLY A 46 1.49 -3.50 -7.71
N ASP A 47 0.79 -2.38 -7.53
CA ASP A 47 0.88 -1.52 -6.36
C ASP A 47 -0.49 -1.35 -5.68
N SER A 48 -1.35 -2.39 -5.72
CA SER A 48 -2.57 -2.41 -4.91
C SER A 48 -2.23 -2.28 -3.42
N GLU A 49 -3.19 -1.83 -2.64
CA GLU A 49 -3.02 -1.65 -1.19
C GLU A 49 -2.51 -2.94 -0.53
N LEU A 50 -3.08 -4.10 -0.89
CA LEU A 50 -2.62 -5.39 -0.38
C LEU A 50 -1.18 -5.72 -0.84
N ALA A 51 -0.81 -5.41 -2.09
CA ALA A 51 0.54 -5.67 -2.58
C ALA A 51 1.58 -4.80 -1.87
N LEU A 52 1.25 -3.54 -1.57
CA LEU A 52 2.08 -2.64 -0.77
C LEU A 52 2.21 -3.14 0.67
N LEU A 53 1.09 -3.54 1.28
CA LEU A 53 1.07 -4.12 2.61
C LEU A 53 1.95 -5.37 2.71
N MET A 54 1.86 -6.31 1.74
CA MET A 54 2.69 -7.52 1.73
C MET A 54 4.19 -7.22 1.67
N ARG A 55 4.59 -6.16 0.96
CA ARG A 55 5.99 -5.70 0.97
C ARG A 55 6.40 -5.15 2.33
N ALA A 56 5.55 -4.33 2.95
CA ALA A 56 5.80 -3.81 4.29
C ALA A 56 5.84 -4.93 5.33
N MET A 57 4.97 -5.95 5.24
CA MET A 57 4.98 -7.13 6.12
C MET A 57 6.28 -7.93 6.00
N TYR A 58 6.85 -8.03 4.79
CA TYR A 58 8.16 -8.66 4.61
C TYR A 58 9.28 -7.88 5.31
N ASP A 59 9.28 -6.55 5.15
CA ASP A 59 10.31 -5.70 5.75
C ASP A 59 10.17 -5.69 7.29
N ASP A 60 8.97 -5.71 7.82
CA ASP A 60 8.68 -5.84 9.24
C ASP A 60 9.16 -7.21 9.79
N ALA A 61 8.88 -8.30 9.08
CA ALA A 61 9.38 -9.63 9.45
C ALA A 61 10.93 -9.69 9.44
N ALA A 62 11.59 -9.01 8.51
CA ALA A 62 13.05 -8.93 8.50
C ALA A 62 13.59 -8.16 9.71
N GLN A 63 12.89 -7.13 10.18
CA GLN A 63 13.24 -6.41 11.41
C GLN A 63 13.02 -7.28 12.65
N MET A 64 11.90 -8.01 12.74
CA MET A 64 11.64 -8.96 13.82
C MET A 64 12.72 -10.06 13.88
N LYS A 65 13.14 -10.61 12.72
CA LYS A 65 14.24 -11.57 12.64
C LYS A 65 15.52 -11.01 13.27
N LYS A 66 15.87 -9.79 12.91
CA LYS A 66 17.05 -9.09 13.42
C LYS A 66 16.97 -8.85 14.95
N ALA A 67 15.81 -8.48 15.45
CA ALA A 67 15.58 -8.33 16.89
C ALA A 67 15.84 -9.65 17.63
N ILE A 68 15.29 -10.77 17.13
CA ILE A 68 15.48 -12.12 17.68
C ILE A 68 16.96 -12.51 17.67
N GLU A 69 17.67 -12.25 16.57
CA GLU A 69 19.12 -12.53 16.45
C GLU A 69 19.95 -11.73 17.47
N ASN A 70 19.47 -10.54 17.84
CA ASN A 70 20.09 -9.71 18.89
C ASN A 70 19.66 -10.11 20.33
N GLY A 71 18.76 -11.07 20.48
CA GLY A 71 18.19 -11.43 21.80
C GLY A 71 17.17 -10.41 22.32
N GLU A 72 16.55 -9.65 21.41
CA GLU A 72 15.53 -8.65 21.69
C GLU A 72 14.13 -9.20 21.40
N GLN A 73 13.11 -8.61 22.04
CA GLN A 73 11.71 -8.95 21.80
C GLN A 73 11.30 -8.51 20.39
N PRO A 74 10.78 -9.42 19.55
CA PRO A 74 10.25 -9.06 18.24
C PRO A 74 8.90 -8.36 18.41
N VAL A 75 8.81 -7.10 18.02
CA VAL A 75 7.58 -6.31 18.08
C VAL A 75 7.29 -5.75 16.69
N SER A 76 6.11 -6.07 16.15
CA SER A 76 5.65 -5.45 14.92
C SER A 76 5.18 -4.02 15.15
N GLN A 77 5.49 -3.12 14.22
CA GLN A 77 4.97 -1.76 14.17
C GLN A 77 3.89 -1.59 13.09
N LEU A 78 3.56 -2.66 12.40
CA LEU A 78 2.65 -2.67 11.25
C LEU A 78 1.28 -3.25 11.65
N ASP A 79 0.21 -2.64 11.16
CA ASP A 79 -1.13 -3.19 11.28
C ASP A 79 -1.36 -4.30 10.25
N HIS A 80 -1.03 -5.54 10.64
CA HIS A 80 -1.18 -6.72 9.79
C HIS A 80 -2.64 -7.11 9.55
N GLU A 81 -3.58 -6.70 10.40
CA GLU A 81 -5.01 -7.01 10.23
C GLU A 81 -5.59 -6.36 8.96
N LYS A 82 -4.97 -5.30 8.47
CA LYS A 82 -5.32 -4.69 7.18
C LYS A 82 -5.28 -5.66 6.01
N MET A 83 -4.54 -6.77 6.09
CA MET A 83 -4.56 -7.79 5.05
C MET A 83 -5.95 -8.37 4.79
N LEU A 84 -6.87 -8.31 5.77
CA LEU A 84 -8.24 -8.80 5.62
C LEU A 84 -9.16 -7.85 4.84
N THR A 85 -8.77 -6.57 4.68
CA THR A 85 -9.62 -5.52 4.12
C THR A 85 -8.98 -4.75 2.95
N ALA A 86 -7.65 -4.82 2.82
CA ALA A 86 -6.92 -4.10 1.79
C ALA A 86 -7.31 -4.53 0.38
N SER A 87 -7.46 -3.56 -0.51
CA SER A 87 -7.78 -3.82 -1.91
C SER A 87 -6.65 -4.57 -2.61
N ALA A 88 -7.00 -5.64 -3.32
CA ALA A 88 -6.06 -6.57 -3.93
C ALA A 88 -5.94 -6.38 -5.45
N THR A 89 -4.79 -6.72 -6.02
CA THR A 89 -4.59 -6.82 -7.47
C THR A 89 -5.50 -7.88 -8.10
N GLU A 90 -5.77 -8.96 -7.36
CA GLU A 90 -6.68 -10.05 -7.76
C GLU A 90 -7.78 -10.19 -6.68
N PRO A 91 -8.87 -9.38 -6.75
CA PRO A 91 -9.90 -9.33 -5.72
C PRO A 91 -10.56 -10.69 -5.44
N GLU A 92 -10.75 -11.52 -6.45
CA GLU A 92 -11.39 -12.84 -6.30
C GLU A 92 -10.54 -13.77 -5.44
N LYS A 93 -9.21 -13.70 -5.56
CA LYS A 93 -8.31 -14.48 -4.70
C LYS A 93 -8.36 -14.01 -3.26
N ALA A 94 -8.35 -12.68 -3.03
CA ALA A 94 -8.43 -12.11 -1.69
C ALA A 94 -9.80 -12.37 -1.02
N ALA A 95 -10.88 -12.49 -1.81
CA ALA A 95 -12.21 -12.84 -1.32
C ALA A 95 -12.38 -14.34 -1.01
N SER A 96 -11.48 -15.21 -1.47
CA SER A 96 -11.61 -16.67 -1.33
C SER A 96 -11.50 -17.13 0.12
N ASP A 97 -12.17 -18.25 0.46
CA ASP A 97 -12.07 -18.86 1.79
C ASP A 97 -10.65 -19.35 2.07
N THR A 98 -9.94 -19.81 1.03
CA THR A 98 -8.52 -20.19 1.15
C THR A 98 -7.66 -19.01 1.63
N TYR A 99 -7.87 -17.82 1.06
CA TYR A 99 -7.16 -16.62 1.51
C TYR A 99 -7.49 -16.29 2.97
N LYS A 100 -8.77 -16.28 3.33
CA LYS A 100 -9.23 -15.95 4.69
C LYS A 100 -8.63 -16.88 5.74
N VAL A 101 -8.61 -18.20 5.47
CA VAL A 101 -8.03 -19.20 6.38
C VAL A 101 -6.54 -18.97 6.56
N HIS A 102 -5.79 -18.75 5.47
CA HIS A 102 -4.36 -18.46 5.55
C HIS A 102 -4.06 -17.14 6.27
N ALA A 103 -4.84 -16.08 6.00
CA ALA A 103 -4.68 -14.79 6.64
C ALA A 103 -4.91 -14.89 8.15
N GLN A 104 -5.98 -15.58 8.58
CA GLN A 104 -6.26 -15.80 9.99
C GLN A 104 -5.18 -16.64 10.68
N SER A 105 -4.69 -17.70 10.02
CA SER A 105 -3.59 -18.52 10.53
C SER A 105 -2.32 -17.69 10.73
N TYR A 106 -1.97 -16.86 9.75
CA TYR A 106 -0.84 -15.94 9.85
C TYR A 106 -0.97 -14.98 11.04
N LEU A 107 -2.13 -14.33 11.18
CA LEU A 107 -2.37 -13.39 12.30
C LEU A 107 -2.30 -14.08 13.67
N GLN A 108 -2.71 -15.35 13.78
CA GLN A 108 -2.58 -16.14 15.00
C GLN A 108 -1.12 -16.44 15.32
N THR A 109 -0.31 -16.85 14.33
CA THR A 109 1.12 -17.11 14.54
C THR A 109 1.90 -15.84 14.90
N LEU A 110 1.59 -14.71 14.25
CA LEU A 110 2.17 -13.42 14.59
C LEU A 110 1.86 -13.02 16.04
N LYS A 111 0.59 -13.12 16.43
CA LYS A 111 0.16 -12.80 17.79
C LYS A 111 0.79 -13.72 18.86
N ALA A 112 1.09 -14.98 18.51
CA ALA A 112 1.83 -15.87 19.39
C ALA A 112 3.28 -15.42 19.54
N LEU A 113 3.93 -15.05 18.44
CA LEU A 113 5.31 -14.52 18.42
C LEU A 113 5.44 -13.26 19.28
N GLU A 114 4.53 -12.30 19.15
CA GLU A 114 4.56 -11.04 19.91
C GLU A 114 4.40 -11.23 21.42
N LYS A 115 3.79 -12.35 21.85
CA LYS A 115 3.57 -12.69 23.26
C LYS A 115 4.63 -13.62 23.83
N ALA A 116 5.46 -14.20 22.97
CA ALA A 116 6.50 -15.14 23.35
C ALA A 116 7.60 -14.47 24.15
N ASP A 117 8.30 -15.22 24.97
CA ASP A 117 9.59 -14.77 25.47
C ASP A 117 10.69 -14.89 24.39
N VAL A 118 11.84 -14.28 24.64
CA VAL A 118 12.95 -14.25 23.70
C VAL A 118 13.47 -15.67 23.38
N ALA A 119 13.38 -16.61 24.31
CA ALA A 119 13.85 -17.97 24.11
C ALA A 119 12.98 -18.76 23.12
N GLU A 120 11.66 -18.50 23.11
CA GLU A 120 10.69 -19.13 22.23
C GLU A 120 10.58 -18.41 20.89
N ALA A 121 10.94 -17.13 20.82
CA ALA A 121 10.71 -16.25 19.66
C ALA A 121 11.30 -16.82 18.36
N GLN A 122 12.46 -17.48 18.42
CA GLN A 122 13.08 -18.05 17.23
C GLN A 122 12.26 -19.18 16.59
N VAL A 123 11.62 -20.01 17.42
CA VAL A 123 10.77 -21.11 16.92
C VAL A 123 9.48 -20.52 16.34
N LEU A 124 8.82 -19.64 17.07
CA LEU A 124 7.58 -19.01 16.63
C LEU A 124 7.74 -18.10 15.40
N PHE A 125 8.90 -17.47 15.26
CA PHE A 125 9.22 -16.73 14.04
C PHE A 125 9.25 -17.63 12.79
N LYS A 126 9.78 -18.85 12.91
CA LYS A 126 9.73 -19.84 11.81
C LYS A 126 8.29 -20.19 11.45
N ASP A 127 7.39 -20.26 12.42
CA ASP A 127 5.97 -20.53 12.16
C ASP A 127 5.30 -19.35 11.44
N VAL A 128 5.66 -18.12 11.76
CA VAL A 128 5.23 -16.94 11.00
C VAL A 128 5.71 -17.02 9.55
N VAL A 129 6.99 -17.34 9.31
CA VAL A 129 7.55 -17.48 7.96
C VAL A 129 6.88 -18.65 7.21
N ASN A 130 6.63 -19.78 7.89
CA ASN A 130 5.91 -20.91 7.33
C ASN A 130 4.48 -20.56 6.91
N SER A 131 3.79 -19.72 7.69
CA SER A 131 2.45 -19.23 7.35
C SER A 131 2.49 -18.34 6.08
N CYS A 132 3.49 -17.46 5.95
CA CYS A 132 3.72 -16.69 4.72
C CYS A 132 3.94 -17.62 3.53
N MET A 133 4.84 -18.61 3.68
CA MET A 133 5.19 -19.55 2.61
C MET A 133 4.01 -20.43 2.21
N GLY A 134 3.19 -20.88 3.15
CA GLY A 134 1.99 -21.69 2.92
C GLY A 134 0.97 -20.95 2.07
N CYS A 135 0.60 -19.74 2.48
CA CYS A 135 -0.32 -18.88 1.75
C CYS A 135 0.20 -18.59 0.33
N HIS A 136 1.46 -18.18 0.20
CA HIS A 136 2.07 -17.87 -1.09
C HIS A 136 2.25 -19.09 -1.98
N THR A 137 2.36 -20.29 -1.42
CA THR A 137 2.36 -21.52 -2.22
C THR A 137 0.99 -21.82 -2.81
N ALA A 138 -0.08 -21.54 -2.06
CA ALA A 138 -1.44 -21.85 -2.47
C ALA A 138 -2.00 -20.83 -3.47
N LEU A 139 -1.70 -19.54 -3.29
CA LEU A 139 -2.44 -18.46 -3.94
C LEU A 139 -1.58 -17.55 -4.84
N CYS A 140 -0.34 -17.27 -4.46
CA CYS A 140 0.49 -16.27 -5.14
C CYS A 140 1.99 -16.64 -5.09
N PRO A 141 2.46 -17.59 -5.89
CA PRO A 141 3.81 -18.17 -5.74
C PRO A 141 4.99 -17.24 -6.06
N GLY A 142 4.75 -16.10 -6.73
CA GLY A 142 5.80 -15.17 -7.14
C GLY A 142 6.78 -14.75 -6.02
N PRO A 143 6.31 -14.28 -4.86
CA PRO A 143 7.17 -13.81 -3.77
C PRO A 143 7.93 -14.90 -3.00
N LYS A 144 7.71 -16.19 -3.25
CA LYS A 144 8.29 -17.29 -2.46
C LYS A 144 9.82 -17.23 -2.35
N MET A 145 10.50 -16.83 -3.42
CA MET A 145 11.97 -16.71 -3.39
C MET A 145 12.42 -15.61 -2.43
N LYS A 146 11.70 -14.51 -2.36
CA LYS A 146 11.97 -13.43 -1.39
C LYS A 146 11.69 -13.90 0.04
N ILE A 147 10.56 -14.57 0.28
CA ILE A 147 10.19 -15.10 1.61
C ILE A 147 11.25 -16.07 2.15
N LYS A 148 11.89 -16.88 1.30
CA LYS A 148 12.96 -17.80 1.72
C LYS A 148 14.13 -17.11 2.45
N HIS A 149 14.39 -15.83 2.22
CA HIS A 149 15.44 -15.10 2.92
C HIS A 149 15.10 -14.79 4.40
N LEU A 150 13.87 -15.04 4.81
CA LEU A 150 13.46 -14.89 6.21
C LEU A 150 13.80 -16.12 7.08
N TYR A 151 14.12 -17.29 6.48
CA TYR A 151 14.52 -18.47 7.24
C TYR A 151 15.90 -18.39 7.87
#